data_18fdef29abb9b9a7fe5aa0079123c9a9
#
_entry.id   18fdef29abb9b9a7fe5aa0079123c9a9
#
_cell.length_a   1.000
_cell.length_b   1.000
_cell.length_c   1.000
_cell.angle_alpha   90.00
_cell.angle_beta   90.00
_cell.angle_gamma   90.00
#
_symmetry.space_group_name_H-M   'P 1'
#
loop_
_entity.id
_entity.type
_entity.pdbx_description
1 polymer ?
#
loop_
_entity_poly.entity_id
_entity_poly.type
_entity_poly.pdbx_seq_one_letter_code
_entity_poly.pdbx_strand_id
1 'polypeptide(L)'
;ETMISEAHKRGMRIMVDIVVNHAGYGTESTFADMLRDKSVSEGDIKSWQSGLPDFATENADVRAKLVEWQTSWMKDYGVDYFRVDTVKHVDSTTWAALKNSTTEVNPSFKMIGEYYGAGYASNGSTLGTGQMDADLDFDFNDQATSFVSGNISSVEKFLSARNSALNNAYMTGQFLSSHDEDGFKASLMNGKKYTEDKATSAALVAATLQLTAKGIPVIYYGEEVGLSGLIIIHIRLIDMTWISLRQQRTMSHISIIRIC
;
A
#
# COMPACT_ATOMS: atom_id res chain seq x y z
N GLU A 1 -10.96 3.47 18.91
CA GLU A 1 -11.80 4.67 19.11
C GLU A 1 -10.97 5.92 19.51
N THR A 2 -10.24 5.90 20.62
CA THR A 2 -9.50 7.08 21.12
C THR A 2 -8.53 7.64 20.08
N MET A 3 -7.73 6.79 19.40
CA MET A 3 -6.76 7.23 18.41
C MET A 3 -7.43 7.95 17.22
N ILE A 4 -8.50 7.37 16.65
CA ILE A 4 -9.22 7.96 15.52
C ILE A 4 -9.85 9.28 15.93
N SER A 5 -10.51 9.34 17.10
CA SER A 5 -11.10 10.56 17.64
C SER A 5 -10.04 11.66 17.83
N GLU A 6 -8.88 11.34 18.38
CA GLU A 6 -7.79 12.31 18.58
C GLU A 6 -7.15 12.76 17.25
N ALA A 7 -7.09 11.88 16.25
CA ALA A 7 -6.66 12.24 14.90
C ALA A 7 -7.64 13.24 14.24
N HIS A 8 -8.93 12.94 14.30
CA HIS A 8 -9.99 13.80 13.75
C HIS A 8 -9.99 15.19 14.38
N LYS A 9 -9.80 15.29 15.71
CA LYS A 9 -9.67 16.60 16.41
C LYS A 9 -8.50 17.44 15.88
N ARG A 10 -7.49 16.81 15.29
CA ARG A 10 -6.30 17.45 14.70
C ARG A 10 -6.41 17.62 13.19
N GLY A 11 -7.57 17.35 12.59
CA GLY A 11 -7.79 17.42 11.14
C GLY A 11 -7.12 16.30 10.35
N MET A 12 -6.64 15.24 11.03
CA MET A 12 -6.07 14.07 10.37
C MET A 12 -7.16 13.06 10.03
N ARG A 13 -6.97 12.34 8.92
CA ARG A 13 -7.79 11.20 8.51
C ARG A 13 -7.04 9.90 8.79
N ILE A 14 -7.79 8.84 9.08
CA ILE A 14 -7.22 7.52 9.35
C ILE A 14 -7.54 6.58 8.20
N MET A 15 -6.49 5.99 7.65
CA MET A 15 -6.58 4.90 6.68
C MET A 15 -6.18 3.59 7.38
N VAL A 16 -6.99 2.55 7.20
CA VAL A 16 -6.70 1.20 7.70
C VAL A 16 -6.29 0.33 6.53
N ASP A 17 -5.25 -0.47 6.74
CA ASP A 17 -4.84 -1.51 5.81
C ASP A 17 -5.75 -2.72 5.98
N ILE A 18 -6.41 -3.13 4.91
CA ILE A 18 -7.36 -4.25 4.91
C ILE A 18 -6.92 -5.35 3.96
N VAL A 19 -7.12 -6.59 4.40
CA VAL A 19 -6.83 -7.79 3.62
C VAL A 19 -8.12 -8.55 3.37
N VAL A 20 -8.44 -8.82 2.11
CA VAL A 20 -9.63 -9.56 1.68
C VAL A 20 -9.24 -10.89 1.02
N ASN A 21 -8.03 -10.97 0.48
CA ASN A 21 -7.56 -12.14 -0.27
C ASN A 21 -7.28 -13.35 0.62
N HIS A 22 -6.62 -13.17 1.75
CA HIS A 22 -6.05 -14.28 2.51
C HIS A 22 -6.17 -14.10 4.03
N ALA A 23 -6.04 -15.21 4.73
CA ALA A 23 -5.87 -15.24 6.18
C ALA A 23 -4.38 -15.41 6.55
N GLY A 24 -4.04 -15.14 7.81
CA GLY A 24 -2.67 -15.32 8.30
C GLY A 24 -2.24 -16.79 8.35
N TYR A 25 -0.95 -17.04 8.35
CA TYR A 25 -0.39 -18.39 8.52
C TYR A 25 -0.89 -19.05 9.81
N GLY A 26 -1.24 -20.32 9.72
CA GLY A 26 -1.68 -21.11 10.87
C GLY A 26 -3.12 -20.86 11.31
N THR A 27 -3.90 -20.14 10.51
CA THR A 27 -5.32 -19.85 10.79
C THR A 27 -6.30 -20.73 10.01
N GLU A 28 -5.81 -21.75 9.30
CA GLU A 28 -6.59 -22.60 8.39
C GLU A 28 -7.80 -23.23 9.08
N SER A 29 -7.64 -23.69 10.33
CA SER A 29 -8.75 -24.28 11.09
C SER A 29 -9.79 -23.25 11.54
N THR A 30 -9.38 -21.99 11.70
CA THR A 30 -10.28 -20.90 12.12
C THR A 30 -11.24 -20.49 11.00
N PHE A 31 -10.76 -20.54 9.76
CA PHE A 31 -11.49 -20.08 8.58
C PHE A 31 -11.82 -21.21 7.59
N ALA A 32 -11.79 -22.48 8.04
CA ALA A 32 -11.90 -23.64 7.16
C ALA A 32 -13.08 -23.58 6.17
N ASP A 33 -14.23 -23.06 6.60
CA ASP A 33 -15.44 -22.95 5.76
C ASP A 33 -15.38 -21.79 4.74
N MET A 34 -14.35 -20.94 4.83
CA MET A 34 -14.19 -19.76 3.97
C MET A 34 -13.02 -19.90 3.01
N LEU A 35 -12.12 -20.84 3.28
CA LEU A 35 -10.87 -20.97 2.51
C LEU A 35 -11.07 -21.82 1.27
N ARG A 36 -10.30 -21.49 0.25
CA ARG A 36 -10.10 -22.31 -0.92
C ARG A 36 -9.26 -23.53 -0.57
N ASP A 37 -9.55 -24.67 -1.20
CA ASP A 37 -8.70 -25.84 -1.11
C ASP A 37 -7.30 -25.51 -1.64
N LYS A 38 -6.28 -25.87 -0.86
CA LYS A 38 -4.87 -25.55 -1.17
C LYS A 38 -4.38 -26.19 -2.47
N SER A 39 -5.04 -27.25 -2.94
CA SER A 39 -4.71 -27.89 -4.23
C SER A 39 -5.18 -27.09 -5.45
N VAL A 40 -6.09 -26.12 -5.26
CA VAL A 40 -6.55 -25.26 -6.34
C VAL A 40 -5.47 -24.26 -6.71
N SER A 41 -5.11 -24.21 -7.99
CA SER A 41 -4.12 -23.29 -8.55
C SER A 41 -4.59 -22.85 -9.93
N GLU A 42 -5.51 -21.88 -9.96
CA GLU A 42 -6.14 -21.35 -11.17
C GLU A 42 -5.82 -19.85 -11.34
N GLY A 43 -4.55 -19.57 -11.66
CA GLY A 43 -4.06 -18.20 -11.85
C GLY A 43 -3.89 -17.42 -10.54
N ASP A 44 -3.76 -16.09 -10.66
CA ASP A 44 -3.43 -15.21 -9.53
C ASP A 44 -4.60 -15.04 -8.53
N ILE A 45 -5.85 -15.25 -8.95
CA ILE A 45 -7.03 -15.02 -8.14
C ILE A 45 -7.42 -16.25 -7.32
N LYS A 46 -7.12 -17.45 -7.82
CA LYS A 46 -7.57 -18.68 -7.18
C LYS A 46 -6.39 -19.58 -6.85
N SER A 47 -5.54 -19.10 -5.98
CA SER A 47 -4.41 -19.88 -5.48
C SER A 47 -3.85 -19.29 -4.19
N TRP A 48 -3.32 -20.16 -3.34
CA TRP A 48 -2.61 -19.73 -2.14
C TRP A 48 -1.30 -19.06 -2.54
N GLN A 49 -1.24 -17.75 -2.42
CA GLN A 49 -0.03 -16.98 -2.70
C GLN A 49 0.94 -17.09 -1.52
N SER A 50 2.20 -17.39 -1.81
CA SER A 50 3.24 -17.56 -0.78
C SER A 50 2.87 -18.51 0.37
N GLY A 51 1.92 -19.41 0.16
CA GLY A 51 1.43 -20.35 1.16
C GLY A 51 0.44 -19.77 2.17
N LEU A 52 -0.03 -18.54 1.95
CA LEU A 52 -1.10 -17.94 2.76
C LEU A 52 -2.46 -18.55 2.42
N PRO A 53 -3.31 -18.86 3.42
CA PRO A 53 -4.63 -19.43 3.20
C PRO A 53 -5.54 -18.47 2.43
N ASP A 54 -5.93 -18.86 1.22
CA ASP A 54 -6.70 -18.03 0.30
C ASP A 54 -8.21 -18.13 0.57
N PHE A 55 -8.90 -17.00 0.69
CA PHE A 55 -10.35 -16.96 0.80
C PHE A 55 -11.03 -17.23 -0.54
N ALA A 56 -12.05 -18.06 -0.56
CA ALA A 56 -12.84 -18.35 -1.75
C ALA A 56 -13.81 -17.19 -2.07
N THR A 57 -13.26 -16.04 -2.48
CA THR A 57 -14.00 -14.78 -2.65
C THR A 57 -15.09 -14.85 -3.71
N GLU A 58 -15.01 -15.77 -4.68
CA GLU A 58 -16.07 -16.04 -5.64
C GLU A 58 -17.33 -16.65 -5.00
N ASN A 59 -17.23 -17.25 -3.81
CA ASN A 59 -18.37 -17.68 -3.03
C ASN A 59 -19.10 -16.46 -2.45
N ALA A 60 -20.40 -16.36 -2.72
CA ALA A 60 -21.21 -15.20 -2.32
C ALA A 60 -21.26 -15.00 -0.80
N ASP A 61 -21.33 -16.09 -0.02
CA ASP A 61 -21.42 -16.04 1.45
C ASP A 61 -20.07 -15.63 2.05
N VAL A 62 -18.95 -16.16 1.53
CA VAL A 62 -17.59 -15.75 1.91
C VAL A 62 -17.37 -14.29 1.62
N ARG A 63 -17.68 -13.86 0.39
CA ARG A 63 -17.59 -12.45 -0.02
C ARG A 63 -18.42 -11.53 0.87
N ALA A 64 -19.68 -11.88 1.14
CA ALA A 64 -20.54 -11.07 2.00
C ALA A 64 -19.96 -10.92 3.40
N LYS A 65 -19.39 -11.98 3.95
CA LYS A 65 -18.77 -11.98 5.28
C LYS A 65 -17.51 -11.10 5.33
N LEU A 66 -16.63 -11.22 4.33
CA LEU A 66 -15.43 -10.39 4.22
C LEU A 66 -15.80 -8.91 4.07
N VAL A 67 -16.77 -8.57 3.22
CA VAL A 67 -17.26 -7.21 3.04
C VAL A 67 -17.86 -6.65 4.33
N GLU A 68 -18.65 -7.44 5.05
CA GLU A 68 -19.21 -7.07 6.36
C GLU A 68 -18.09 -6.70 7.36
N TRP A 69 -17.06 -7.56 7.47
CA TRP A 69 -15.93 -7.32 8.39
C TRP A 69 -15.18 -6.03 8.06
N GLN A 70 -14.88 -5.81 6.78
CA GLN A 70 -14.16 -4.60 6.40
C GLN A 70 -15.02 -3.34 6.60
N THR A 71 -16.30 -3.39 6.27
CA THR A 71 -17.19 -2.24 6.43
C THR A 71 -17.45 -1.90 7.91
N SER A 72 -17.27 -2.86 8.82
CA SER A 72 -17.41 -2.60 10.25
C SER A 72 -16.39 -1.57 10.78
N TRP A 73 -15.19 -1.51 10.20
CA TRP A 73 -14.20 -0.48 10.54
C TRP A 73 -14.74 0.95 10.37
N MET A 74 -15.55 1.15 9.34
CA MET A 74 -16.18 2.45 9.09
C MET A 74 -17.32 2.70 10.06
N LYS A 75 -18.19 1.69 10.27
CA LYS A 75 -19.41 1.81 11.08
C LYS A 75 -19.10 1.98 12.57
N ASP A 76 -18.16 1.17 13.06
CA ASP A 76 -17.91 1.03 14.49
C ASP A 76 -16.84 2.01 14.98
N TYR A 77 -15.87 2.38 14.11
CA TYR A 77 -14.71 3.17 14.51
C TYR A 77 -14.55 4.49 13.74
N GLY A 78 -15.30 4.71 12.66
CA GLY A 78 -15.23 5.95 11.89
C GLY A 78 -13.93 6.07 11.08
N VAL A 79 -13.41 4.97 10.55
CA VAL A 79 -12.27 4.96 9.62
C VAL A 79 -12.62 5.72 8.36
N ASP A 80 -11.69 6.52 7.84
CA ASP A 80 -11.94 7.43 6.72
C ASP A 80 -11.58 6.83 5.36
N TYR A 81 -10.59 5.93 5.30
CA TYR A 81 -10.06 5.34 4.06
C TYR A 81 -9.59 3.92 4.27
N PHE A 82 -9.49 3.15 3.19
CA PHE A 82 -8.77 1.87 3.18
C PHE A 82 -7.56 1.92 2.25
N ARG A 83 -6.44 1.36 2.71
CA ARG A 83 -5.44 0.74 1.85
C ARG A 83 -5.88 -0.71 1.66
N VAL A 84 -5.94 -1.16 0.44
CA VAL A 84 -6.44 -2.49 0.10
C VAL A 84 -5.28 -3.34 -0.38
N ASP A 85 -4.96 -4.35 0.39
CA ASP A 85 -3.90 -5.31 0.11
C ASP A 85 -4.24 -6.23 -1.06
N THR A 86 -3.23 -6.68 -1.81
CA THR A 86 -3.31 -7.76 -2.80
C THR A 86 -4.44 -7.63 -3.82
N VAL A 87 -4.69 -6.42 -4.34
CA VAL A 87 -5.81 -6.12 -5.26
C VAL A 87 -5.88 -7.08 -6.46
N LYS A 88 -4.74 -7.45 -7.05
CA LYS A 88 -4.71 -8.34 -8.23
C LYS A 88 -5.11 -9.79 -7.94
N HIS A 89 -5.14 -10.19 -6.66
CA HIS A 89 -5.42 -11.56 -6.26
C HIS A 89 -6.87 -11.81 -5.85
N VAL A 90 -7.73 -10.79 -5.99
CA VAL A 90 -9.17 -10.89 -5.67
C VAL A 90 -10.00 -10.51 -6.88
N ASP A 91 -11.12 -11.18 -7.08
CA ASP A 91 -11.99 -10.97 -8.21
C ASP A 91 -12.71 -9.60 -8.20
N SER A 92 -13.02 -9.07 -9.38
CA SER A 92 -13.66 -7.76 -9.53
C SER A 92 -15.06 -7.67 -8.93
N THR A 93 -15.77 -8.80 -8.80
CA THR A 93 -17.10 -8.85 -8.17
C THR A 93 -16.99 -8.57 -6.68
N THR A 94 -15.95 -9.09 -6.04
CA THR A 94 -15.66 -8.82 -4.63
C THR A 94 -15.30 -7.35 -4.40
N TRP A 95 -14.47 -6.77 -5.27
CA TRP A 95 -14.15 -5.34 -5.18
C TRP A 95 -15.36 -4.45 -5.41
N ALA A 96 -16.24 -4.81 -6.36
CA ALA A 96 -17.50 -4.09 -6.58
C ALA A 96 -18.42 -4.17 -5.36
N ALA A 97 -18.54 -5.33 -4.72
CA ALA A 97 -19.31 -5.50 -3.50
C ALA A 97 -18.78 -4.66 -2.35
N LEU A 98 -17.45 -4.66 -2.14
CA LEU A 98 -16.81 -3.82 -1.13
C LEU A 98 -17.02 -2.34 -1.41
N LYS A 99 -16.82 -1.88 -2.66
CA LYS A 99 -17.04 -0.49 -3.07
C LYS A 99 -18.47 -0.05 -2.84
N ASN A 100 -19.44 -0.87 -3.19
CA ASN A 100 -20.86 -0.59 -2.98
C ASN A 100 -21.15 -0.44 -1.48
N SER A 101 -20.71 -1.40 -0.66
CA SER A 101 -20.94 -1.37 0.79
C SER A 101 -20.28 -0.17 1.47
N THR A 102 -19.05 0.19 1.10
CA THR A 102 -18.39 1.38 1.64
C THR A 102 -19.10 2.67 1.20
N THR A 103 -19.58 2.74 -0.04
CA THR A 103 -20.31 3.89 -0.58
C THR A 103 -21.68 4.08 0.08
N GLU A 104 -22.36 3.00 0.44
CA GLU A 104 -23.60 3.04 1.22
C GLU A 104 -23.40 3.67 2.61
N VAL A 105 -22.26 3.37 3.26
CA VAL A 105 -21.94 3.96 4.57
C VAL A 105 -21.48 5.42 4.42
N ASN A 106 -20.61 5.69 3.46
CA ASN A 106 -20.10 7.03 3.19
C ASN A 106 -19.77 7.19 1.68
N PRO A 107 -20.58 7.97 0.93
CA PRO A 107 -20.35 8.18 -0.50
C PRO A 107 -18.99 8.82 -0.86
N SER A 108 -18.35 9.47 0.11
CA SER A 108 -17.03 10.10 -0.06
C SER A 108 -15.87 9.18 0.30
N PHE A 109 -16.15 7.94 0.73
CA PHE A 109 -15.11 7.00 1.14
C PHE A 109 -14.23 6.61 -0.05
N LYS A 110 -12.92 6.55 0.19
CA LYS A 110 -11.93 6.22 -0.84
C LYS A 110 -11.08 5.03 -0.44
N MET A 111 -10.64 4.30 -1.46
CA MET A 111 -9.74 3.16 -1.33
C MET A 111 -8.53 3.35 -2.22
N ILE A 112 -7.33 3.14 -1.65
CA ILE A 112 -6.10 3.03 -2.42
C ILE A 112 -5.68 1.56 -2.48
N GLY A 113 -5.49 1.04 -3.67
CA GLY A 113 -5.15 -0.36 -3.90
C GLY A 113 -3.64 -0.61 -3.92
N GLU A 114 -3.23 -1.71 -3.32
CA GLU A 114 -1.96 -2.31 -3.63
C GLU A 114 -2.15 -3.36 -4.73
N TYR A 115 -2.00 -2.91 -5.97
CA TYR A 115 -1.84 -3.81 -7.11
C TYR A 115 -0.34 -4.03 -7.29
N TYR A 116 0.23 -5.05 -6.64
CA TYR A 116 1.69 -5.24 -6.55
C TYR A 116 2.37 -5.21 -7.92
N GLY A 117 3.34 -4.31 -8.05
CA GLY A 117 4.06 -4.05 -9.29
C GLY A 117 3.29 -3.20 -10.31
N ALA A 118 2.14 -2.62 -9.95
CA ALA A 118 1.40 -1.75 -10.84
C ALA A 118 2.19 -0.50 -11.20
N GLY A 119 2.22 -0.19 -12.49
CA GLY A 119 2.86 1.02 -13.00
C GLY A 119 2.35 1.31 -14.40
N TYR A 120 2.71 2.47 -14.92
CA TYR A 120 2.36 2.89 -16.26
C TYR A 120 3.09 2.07 -17.34
N ALA A 121 4.38 1.82 -17.15
CA ALA A 121 5.24 1.15 -18.12
C ALA A 121 5.46 -0.33 -17.79
N SER A 122 5.25 -0.74 -16.55
CA SER A 122 5.36 -2.11 -16.07
C SER A 122 4.01 -2.82 -16.10
N ASN A 123 4.03 -4.14 -16.07
CA ASN A 123 2.85 -5.00 -15.98
C ASN A 123 1.70 -4.67 -16.94
N GLY A 124 2.02 -4.17 -18.14
CA GLY A 124 1.01 -3.86 -19.14
C GLY A 124 0.12 -2.67 -18.79
N SER A 125 0.66 -1.69 -18.04
CA SER A 125 -0.08 -0.48 -17.63
C SER A 125 -1.27 -0.79 -16.71
N THR A 126 -1.01 -1.56 -15.67
CA THR A 126 -2.03 -2.01 -14.70
C THR A 126 -2.43 -0.95 -13.68
N LEU A 127 -1.74 0.19 -13.63
CA LEU A 127 -2.07 1.29 -12.74
C LEU A 127 -3.49 1.83 -13.02
N GLY A 128 -4.31 1.97 -12.00
CA GLY A 128 -5.70 2.40 -12.10
C GLY A 128 -6.71 1.28 -12.38
N THR A 129 -6.31 0.01 -12.27
CA THR A 129 -7.19 -1.15 -12.37
C THR A 129 -7.75 -1.59 -11.00
N GLY A 130 -8.56 -2.63 -10.96
CA GLY A 130 -9.02 -3.26 -9.73
C GLY A 130 -10.14 -2.53 -8.98
N GLN A 131 -10.80 -1.54 -9.61
CA GLN A 131 -11.95 -0.79 -9.04
C GLN A 131 -11.62 0.00 -7.77
N MET A 132 -10.36 0.37 -7.60
CA MET A 132 -9.90 1.27 -6.56
C MET A 132 -10.08 2.74 -6.99
N ASP A 133 -10.15 3.65 -6.01
CA ASP A 133 -10.14 5.08 -6.29
C ASP A 133 -8.73 5.57 -6.66
N ALA A 134 -7.71 4.92 -6.12
CA ALA A 134 -6.31 5.15 -6.39
C ALA A 134 -5.53 3.82 -6.30
N ASP A 135 -4.38 3.74 -6.95
CA ASP A 135 -3.46 2.62 -6.80
C ASP A 135 -2.05 3.12 -6.47
N LEU A 136 -1.27 2.31 -5.76
CA LEU A 136 0.15 2.57 -5.49
C LEU A 136 0.96 2.46 -6.79
N ASP A 137 1.79 3.45 -7.08
CA ASP A 137 2.62 3.54 -8.29
C ASP A 137 4.01 2.95 -8.01
N PHE A 138 4.19 1.69 -8.35
CA PHE A 138 5.45 0.97 -8.16
C PHE A 138 6.56 1.42 -9.10
N ASP A 139 6.24 2.02 -10.25
CA ASP A 139 7.25 2.59 -11.14
C ASP A 139 7.89 3.86 -10.56
N PHE A 140 7.21 4.55 -9.62
CA PHE A 140 7.68 5.84 -9.13
C PHE A 140 9.01 5.75 -8.38
N ASN A 141 9.24 4.70 -7.62
CA ASN A 141 10.52 4.47 -6.91
C ASN A 141 11.70 4.40 -7.89
N ASP A 142 11.54 3.65 -8.98
CA ASP A 142 12.55 3.53 -10.04
C ASP A 142 12.80 4.88 -10.72
N GLN A 143 11.74 5.66 -10.96
CA GLN A 143 11.87 7.00 -11.53
C GLN A 143 12.57 7.95 -10.58
N ALA A 144 12.29 7.90 -9.28
CA ALA A 144 12.98 8.68 -8.26
C ALA A 144 14.49 8.32 -8.19
N THR A 145 14.80 7.03 -8.24
CA THR A 145 16.19 6.54 -8.31
C THR A 145 16.90 7.03 -9.57
N SER A 146 16.22 7.03 -10.70
CA SER A 146 16.73 7.56 -11.98
C SER A 146 16.96 9.06 -11.92
N PHE A 147 16.03 9.80 -11.31
CA PHE A 147 16.10 11.26 -11.14
C PHE A 147 17.33 11.66 -10.31
N VAL A 148 17.53 11.06 -9.14
CA VAL A 148 18.69 11.37 -8.28
C VAL A 148 20.01 10.87 -8.85
N SER A 149 19.96 10.02 -9.88
CA SER A 149 21.13 9.61 -10.68
C SER A 149 21.44 10.56 -11.84
N GLY A 150 20.66 11.63 -12.02
CA GLY A 150 20.89 12.65 -13.05
C GLY A 150 20.14 12.44 -14.38
N ASN A 151 19.28 11.43 -14.48
CA ASN A 151 18.54 11.11 -15.71
C ASN A 151 17.23 11.93 -15.84
N ILE A 152 17.30 13.25 -15.60
CA ILE A 152 16.13 14.13 -15.47
C ILE A 152 15.23 14.09 -16.70
N SER A 153 15.78 14.18 -17.90
CA SER A 153 14.97 14.18 -19.14
C SER A 153 14.26 12.86 -19.40
N SER A 154 14.82 11.74 -18.94
CA SER A 154 14.16 10.43 -19.03
C SER A 154 12.96 10.35 -18.10
N VAL A 155 13.14 10.82 -16.86
CA VAL A 155 12.08 10.88 -15.86
C VAL A 155 10.94 11.82 -16.28
N GLU A 156 11.27 12.99 -16.83
CA GLU A 156 10.28 13.92 -17.39
C GLU A 156 9.43 13.28 -18.48
N LYS A 157 10.07 12.58 -19.43
CA LYS A 157 9.35 11.85 -20.49
C LYS A 157 8.45 10.77 -19.93
N PHE A 158 8.94 9.98 -18.95
CA PHE A 158 8.17 8.95 -18.30
C PHE A 158 6.93 9.53 -17.60
N LEU A 159 7.11 10.54 -16.74
CA LEU A 159 6.02 11.17 -16.00
C LEU A 159 5.00 11.84 -16.93
N SER A 160 5.46 12.47 -18.02
CA SER A 160 4.58 13.05 -19.02
C SER A 160 3.73 11.98 -19.72
N ALA A 161 4.34 10.85 -20.10
CA ALA A 161 3.64 9.73 -20.72
C ALA A 161 2.63 9.11 -19.75
N ARG A 162 3.02 8.85 -18.49
CA ARG A 162 2.14 8.38 -17.43
C ARG A 162 0.92 9.30 -17.25
N ASN A 163 1.18 10.59 -17.09
CA ASN A 163 0.14 11.58 -16.86
C ASN A 163 -0.82 11.75 -18.05
N SER A 164 -0.37 11.44 -19.25
CA SER A 164 -1.19 11.48 -20.46
C SER A 164 -2.00 10.21 -20.68
N ALA A 165 -1.52 9.06 -20.20
CA ALA A 165 -2.17 7.76 -20.37
C ALA A 165 -3.24 7.50 -19.32
N LEU A 166 -3.10 8.07 -18.12
CA LEU A 166 -4.05 7.85 -17.03
C LEU A 166 -5.19 8.88 -17.08
N ASN A 167 -6.43 8.41 -16.90
CA ASN A 167 -7.60 9.29 -16.84
C ASN A 167 -7.49 10.31 -15.69
N ASN A 168 -6.87 9.92 -14.57
CA ASN A 168 -6.64 10.77 -13.42
C ASN A 168 -5.31 10.45 -12.74
N ALA A 169 -4.24 11.06 -13.23
CA ALA A 169 -2.90 10.87 -12.68
C ALA A 169 -2.73 11.42 -11.24
N TYR A 170 -3.68 12.22 -10.74
CA TYR A 170 -3.66 12.66 -9.35
C TYR A 170 -4.06 11.56 -8.35
N MET A 171 -4.66 10.49 -8.83
CA MET A 171 -5.09 9.36 -7.99
C MET A 171 -4.09 8.19 -8.01
N THR A 172 -2.81 8.48 -8.21
CA THR A 172 -1.72 7.51 -8.09
C THR A 172 -0.94 7.73 -6.81
N GLY A 173 -0.76 6.70 -6.02
CA GLY A 173 0.00 6.76 -4.76
C GLY A 173 1.50 6.65 -5.01
N GLN A 174 2.21 7.77 -4.97
CA GLN A 174 3.65 7.84 -5.21
C GLN A 174 4.40 7.55 -3.92
N PHE A 175 5.17 6.48 -3.86
CA PHE A 175 5.97 6.12 -2.69
C PHE A 175 7.45 5.92 -3.06
N LEU A 176 8.32 6.13 -2.08
CA LEU A 176 9.76 5.87 -2.18
C LEU A 176 10.15 4.60 -1.43
N SER A 177 9.48 4.34 -0.30
CA SER A 177 9.67 3.15 0.53
C SER A 177 8.33 2.57 0.95
N SER A 178 8.34 1.29 1.27
CA SER A 178 7.20 0.57 1.83
C SER A 178 7.66 -0.42 2.90
N HIS A 179 6.74 -1.14 3.50
CA HIS A 179 7.06 -2.24 4.41
C HIS A 179 7.52 -3.52 3.67
N ASP A 180 7.33 -3.58 2.35
CA ASP A 180 7.66 -4.73 1.50
C ASP A 180 8.94 -4.53 0.69
N GLU A 181 9.57 -3.36 0.79
CA GLU A 181 10.77 -3.00 0.02
C GLU A 181 11.83 -2.36 0.92
N ASP A 182 13.09 -2.46 0.51
CA ASP A 182 14.16 -1.72 1.17
C ASP A 182 13.85 -0.22 1.16
N GLY A 183 14.08 0.44 2.27
CA GLY A 183 13.95 1.89 2.35
C GLY A 183 14.79 2.57 1.26
N PHE A 184 14.27 3.64 0.65
CA PHE A 184 14.88 4.33 -0.49
C PHE A 184 16.35 4.71 -0.25
N LYS A 185 16.66 5.26 0.93
CA LYS A 185 18.05 5.58 1.32
C LYS A 185 18.93 4.32 1.35
N ALA A 186 18.41 3.21 1.90
CA ALA A 186 19.13 1.95 1.96
C ALA A 186 19.38 1.38 0.55
N SER A 187 18.41 1.46 -0.33
CA SER A 187 18.52 1.04 -1.74
C SER A 187 19.61 1.83 -2.49
N LEU A 188 19.70 3.13 -2.23
CA LEU A 188 20.77 3.96 -2.80
C LEU A 188 22.16 3.57 -2.27
N MET A 189 22.27 3.28 -0.97
CA MET A 189 23.53 2.86 -0.37
C MET A 189 23.96 1.48 -0.88
N ASN A 190 23.04 0.53 -0.95
CA ASN A 190 23.34 -0.85 -1.33
C ASN A 190 23.42 -1.04 -2.85
N GLY A 191 22.48 -0.49 -3.59
CA GLY A 191 22.40 -0.63 -5.04
C GLY A 191 23.33 0.31 -5.80
N LYS A 192 23.36 1.59 -5.44
CA LYS A 192 24.18 2.61 -6.10
C LYS A 192 25.52 2.87 -5.43
N LYS A 193 25.80 2.20 -4.31
CA LYS A 193 27.04 2.38 -3.53
C LYS A 193 27.27 3.83 -3.07
N TYR A 194 26.19 4.56 -2.78
CA TYR A 194 26.31 5.91 -2.24
C TYR A 194 26.81 5.85 -0.79
N THR A 195 27.57 6.86 -0.40
CA THR A 195 27.84 7.11 1.03
C THR A 195 26.55 7.52 1.72
N GLU A 196 26.51 7.42 3.03
CA GLU A 196 25.32 7.79 3.81
C GLU A 196 24.89 9.24 3.58
N ASP A 197 25.84 10.19 3.58
CA ASP A 197 25.58 11.61 3.32
C ASP A 197 25.01 11.83 1.92
N LYS A 198 25.58 11.16 0.92
CA LYS A 198 25.10 11.25 -0.46
C LYS A 198 23.70 10.65 -0.60
N ALA A 199 23.44 9.50 0.04
CA ALA A 199 22.13 8.86 0.03
C ALA A 199 21.07 9.71 0.73
N THR A 200 21.43 10.35 1.85
CA THR A 200 20.55 11.29 2.56
C THR A 200 20.20 12.49 1.70
N SER A 201 21.20 13.11 1.07
CA SER A 201 20.96 14.24 0.16
C SER A 201 20.11 13.84 -1.06
N ALA A 202 20.35 12.66 -1.63
CA ALA A 202 19.58 12.13 -2.74
C ALA A 202 18.12 11.81 -2.33
N ALA A 203 17.90 11.28 -1.12
CA ALA A 203 16.56 11.03 -0.60
C ALA A 203 15.75 12.34 -0.46
N LEU A 204 16.36 13.43 -0.01
CA LEU A 204 15.70 14.75 0.03
C LEU A 204 15.32 15.26 -1.37
N VAL A 205 16.18 15.04 -2.38
CA VAL A 205 15.87 15.38 -3.77
C VAL A 205 14.72 14.51 -4.31
N ALA A 206 14.72 13.21 -4.00
CA ALA A 206 13.63 12.30 -4.36
C ALA A 206 12.30 12.69 -3.70
N ALA A 207 12.33 13.07 -2.41
CA ALA A 207 11.16 13.56 -1.69
C ALA A 207 10.60 14.85 -2.34
N THR A 208 11.47 15.72 -2.84
CA THR A 208 11.04 16.92 -3.59
C THR A 208 10.28 16.52 -4.86
N LEU A 209 10.78 15.54 -5.62
CA LEU A 209 10.07 15.01 -6.78
C LEU A 209 8.72 14.40 -6.36
N GLN A 210 8.69 13.60 -5.29
CA GLN A 210 7.48 12.96 -4.80
C GLN A 210 6.39 13.97 -4.41
N LEU A 211 6.78 15.07 -3.76
CA LEU A 211 5.84 16.10 -3.31
C LEU A 211 5.39 17.07 -4.43
N THR A 212 6.07 17.11 -5.57
CA THR A 212 5.78 18.05 -6.66
C THR A 212 5.25 17.39 -7.93
N ALA A 213 5.46 16.10 -8.14
CA ALA A 213 4.89 15.38 -9.26
C ALA A 213 3.38 15.16 -9.06
N LYS A 214 2.65 14.96 -10.16
CA LYS A 214 1.22 14.61 -10.10
C LYS A 214 1.04 13.25 -9.41
N GLY A 215 0.19 13.21 -8.41
CA GLY A 215 -0.13 12.01 -7.63
C GLY A 215 -0.35 12.34 -6.16
N ILE A 216 -0.55 11.31 -5.37
CA ILE A 216 -0.69 11.38 -3.91
C ILE A 216 0.66 10.97 -3.32
N PRO A 217 1.38 11.86 -2.63
CA PRO A 217 2.61 11.46 -1.97
C PRO A 217 2.30 10.53 -0.79
N VAL A 218 2.84 9.32 -0.83
CA VAL A 218 2.75 8.31 0.22
C VAL A 218 4.12 8.24 0.89
N ILE A 219 4.22 8.81 2.09
CA ILE A 219 5.47 8.88 2.84
C ILE A 219 5.48 7.73 3.85
N TYR A 220 6.46 6.84 3.72
CA TYR A 220 6.63 5.76 4.67
C TYR A 220 7.22 6.30 5.98
N TYR A 221 6.76 5.76 7.11
CA TYR A 221 7.19 6.27 8.42
C TYR A 221 8.71 6.23 8.57
N GLY A 222 9.26 7.30 9.10
CA GLY A 222 10.69 7.46 9.29
C GLY A 222 11.45 8.06 8.10
N GLU A 223 10.88 8.13 6.90
CA GLU A 223 11.50 8.82 5.76
C GLU A 223 11.72 10.29 6.07
N GLU A 224 10.78 10.92 6.78
CA GLU A 224 10.84 12.34 7.16
C GLU A 224 12.02 12.68 8.07
N VAL A 225 12.61 11.68 8.73
CA VAL A 225 13.80 11.81 9.57
C VAL A 225 15.01 11.06 9.01
N GLY A 226 14.92 10.60 7.77
CA GLY A 226 16.02 9.95 7.06
C GLY A 226 16.37 8.55 7.55
N LEU A 227 15.42 7.82 8.13
CA LEU A 227 15.61 6.43 8.48
C LEU A 227 15.94 5.60 7.24
N SER A 228 16.80 4.60 7.41
CA SER A 228 17.12 3.61 6.40
C SER A 228 16.86 2.22 6.98
N GLY A 229 16.00 1.44 6.32
CA GLY A 229 15.70 0.06 6.70
C GLY A 229 16.01 -0.89 5.56
N LEU A 230 16.46 -2.11 5.88
CA LEU A 230 16.62 -3.20 4.95
C LEU A 230 15.56 -4.26 5.24
N ILE A 231 14.79 -4.65 4.23
CA ILE A 231 13.83 -5.77 4.35
C ILE A 231 14.50 -7.07 4.79
N ILE A 232 15.66 -7.38 4.25
CA ILE A 232 16.37 -8.66 4.49
C ILE A 232 16.69 -8.87 5.98
N ILE A 233 16.70 -7.82 6.77
CA ILE A 233 17.03 -7.92 8.20
C ILE A 233 15.81 -7.62 9.06
N HIS A 234 14.66 -7.26 8.46
CA HIS A 234 13.58 -7.28 9.27
C HIS A 234 12.48 -6.32 9.43
N ILE A 235 11.42 -6.78 9.25
CA ILE A 235 10.24 -6.59 10.13
C ILE A 235 10.61 -6.32 11.61
N ARG A 236 11.70 -6.89 12.11
CA ARG A 236 12.17 -6.66 13.48
C ARG A 236 12.99 -5.38 13.72
N LEU A 237 13.71 -4.85 12.75
CA LEU A 237 14.58 -3.68 12.99
C LEU A 237 13.91 -2.34 12.71
N ILE A 238 12.98 -2.29 11.78
CA ILE A 238 12.14 -1.09 11.57
C ILE A 238 11.28 -0.87 12.82
N ASP A 239 10.68 -1.93 13.35
CA ASP A 239 9.96 -1.86 14.62
C ASP A 239 10.86 -1.53 15.83
N MET A 240 12.12 -1.99 15.84
CA MET A 240 13.02 -1.78 17.00
C MET A 240 13.59 -0.37 17.08
N THR A 241 13.75 0.39 16.01
CA THR A 241 14.31 1.74 16.07
C THR A 241 13.34 2.75 16.70
N TRP A 242 12.06 2.53 16.53
CA TRP A 242 11.01 3.32 17.21
C TRP A 242 10.76 2.87 18.66
N ILE A 243 10.98 1.59 18.96
CA ILE A 243 10.82 1.03 20.32
C ILE A 243 11.93 1.51 21.27
N SER A 244 13.12 1.83 20.78
CA SER A 244 14.21 2.37 21.61
C SER A 244 13.98 3.80 22.09
N LEU A 245 13.05 4.54 21.48
CA LEU A 245 12.73 5.91 21.86
C LEU A 245 11.49 6.07 22.76
N ARG A 246 10.64 5.05 22.88
CA ARG A 246 9.56 4.99 23.90
C ARG A 246 9.14 3.55 24.18
N GLN A 247 9.38 3.14 25.43
CA GLN A 247 8.96 1.89 26.09
C GLN A 247 7.78 1.14 25.49
N GLN A 248 8.05 -0.12 25.11
CA GLN A 248 7.18 -1.31 25.06
C GLN A 248 5.69 -1.11 25.32
N ARG A 249 4.88 -1.23 24.29
CA ARG A 249 3.56 -1.86 24.33
C ARG A 249 3.22 -2.37 22.93
N THR A 250 2.80 -3.64 22.87
CA THR A 250 2.26 -4.37 21.73
C THR A 250 1.32 -3.51 20.86
N MET A 251 1.70 -3.24 19.61
CA MET A 251 0.82 -2.64 18.62
C MET A 251 0.76 -3.54 17.38
N SER A 252 -0.44 -3.96 17.07
CA SER A 252 -0.82 -4.44 15.74
C SER A 252 -0.54 -3.34 14.71
N HIS A 253 -0.15 -3.72 13.50
CA HIS A 253 0.26 -2.80 12.43
C HIS A 253 -0.87 -1.81 12.08
N ILE A 254 -0.68 -0.56 12.40
CA ILE A 254 -1.53 0.54 11.95
C ILE A 254 -0.64 1.51 11.19
N SER A 255 -0.79 1.52 9.87
CA SER A 255 -0.13 2.51 9.02
C SER A 255 -0.90 3.82 9.09
N ILE A 256 -0.28 4.86 9.65
CA ILE A 256 -0.86 6.22 9.63
C ILE A 256 -0.31 6.90 8.39
N ILE A 257 -1.15 7.02 7.36
CA ILE A 257 -0.83 7.79 6.17
C ILE A 257 -1.43 9.18 6.35
N ARG A 258 -0.59 10.21 6.42
CA ARG A 258 -1.04 11.60 6.38
C ARG A 258 -1.23 11.98 4.92
N ILE A 259 -2.47 12.12 4.51
CA ILE A 259 -2.81 12.74 3.23
C ILE A 259 -2.93 14.25 3.47
N CYS A 260 -2.04 15.01 2.86
CA CYS A 260 -2.10 16.49 2.88
C CYS A 260 -3.13 16.99 1.88
#